data_8b786e171842164404642b806152353b
#
_entry.id   8b786e171842164404642b806152353b
#
_cell.length_a   1.000
_cell.length_b   1.000
_cell.length_c   1.000
_cell.angle_alpha   90.00
_cell.angle_beta   90.00
_cell.angle_gamma   90.00
#
_symmetry.space_group_name_H-M   'P 1'
#
loop_
_entity.id
_entity.type
_entity.pdbx_description
1 polymer ?
#
loop_
_entity_poly.entity_id
_entity_poly.type
_entity_poly.pdbx_seq_one_letter_code
_entity_poly.pdbx_strand_id
1 'polypeptide(L)'
;MSQSSFLLDYIQQIVADLKKDTGLRSVDDPLPSNGPDLFSNDYLSLASDQSRRDLFLRKVQEAPPARLFGSTGCRVMTGNTPEINALEAAFKQFFAAQSALLFSSGFNANVAFLSNVPRDDDIIIYDELMHQSCREGIRLSSRTSYRFDHNSIASLRECLLGVLKKHPQITQGTSTVFVVLESMYSMDGDFCPLREIVELVETLVPTGHAHIFVDEAHTTGLCGPNGTGYVSHLGLNDRVHTKVHVLSKAWGFHGGSCSSSLEYAIQKLT
;
A
#
# COMPACT_ATOMS: atom_id res chain seq x y z
N MET A 1 30.45 34.52 14.19
CA MET A 1 29.38 34.55 13.15
C MET A 1 29.54 33.28 12.33
N SER A 2 28.69 32.30 12.48
CA SER A 2 28.75 31.08 11.66
C SER A 2 28.32 31.47 10.24
N GLN A 3 29.18 31.22 9.27
CA GLN A 3 28.79 31.31 7.85
C GLN A 3 27.66 30.27 7.67
N SER A 4 26.43 30.72 7.37
CA SER A 4 25.39 29.82 6.92
C SER A 4 25.87 29.17 5.60
N SER A 5 25.70 27.87 5.46
CA SER A 5 26.08 27.22 4.21
C SER A 5 24.99 27.52 3.17
N PHE A 6 25.39 27.70 1.91
CA PHE A 6 24.47 27.86 0.78
C PHE A 6 23.34 26.82 0.79
N LEU A 7 23.64 25.59 1.18
CA LEU A 7 22.65 24.52 1.30
C LEU A 7 21.63 24.80 2.40
N LEU A 8 22.05 25.36 3.54
CA LEU A 8 21.14 25.68 4.64
C LEU A 8 20.17 26.79 4.24
N ASP A 9 20.68 27.85 3.61
CA ASP A 9 19.86 28.95 3.13
C ASP A 9 18.87 28.49 2.06
N TYR A 10 19.29 27.60 1.15
CA TYR A 10 18.46 27.00 0.13
C TYR A 10 17.33 26.14 0.73
N ILE A 11 17.65 25.29 1.71
CA ILE A 11 16.66 24.46 2.41
C ILE A 11 15.65 25.34 3.17
N GLN A 12 16.13 26.39 3.86
CA GLN A 12 15.26 27.32 4.58
C GLN A 12 14.30 28.04 3.62
N GLN A 13 14.77 28.42 2.43
CA GLN A 13 13.91 29.04 1.41
C GLN A 13 12.83 28.06 0.94
N ILE A 14 13.19 26.82 0.58
CA ILE A 14 12.21 25.79 0.18
C ILE A 14 11.15 25.58 1.26
N VAL A 15 11.56 25.45 2.53
CA VAL A 15 10.62 25.25 3.64
C VAL A 15 9.70 26.46 3.82
N ALA A 16 10.22 27.67 3.65
CA ALA A 16 9.42 28.87 3.74
C ALA A 16 8.37 28.96 2.60
N ASP A 17 8.78 28.64 1.38
CA ASP A 17 7.90 28.63 0.22
C ASP A 17 6.82 27.55 0.34
N LEU A 18 7.16 26.33 0.77
CA LEU A 18 6.20 25.26 1.03
C LEU A 18 5.18 25.65 2.09
N LYS A 19 5.61 26.26 3.20
CA LYS A 19 4.69 26.72 4.25
C LYS A 19 3.71 27.76 3.73
N LYS A 20 4.16 28.67 2.87
CA LYS A 20 3.33 29.72 2.30
C LYS A 20 2.31 29.17 1.31
N ASP A 21 2.72 28.22 0.44
CA ASP A 21 1.89 27.73 -0.66
C ASP A 21 0.91 26.64 -0.22
N THR A 22 1.25 25.83 0.78
CA THR A 22 0.44 24.66 1.19
C THR A 22 -0.22 24.79 2.55
N GLY A 23 0.08 25.85 3.32
CA GLY A 23 -0.40 25.98 4.70
C GLY A 23 0.11 24.86 5.63
N LEU A 24 1.21 24.19 5.26
CA LEU A 24 1.79 23.10 6.04
C LEU A 24 2.06 23.56 7.49
N ARG A 25 1.52 22.79 8.43
CA ARG A 25 1.79 22.97 9.85
C ARG A 25 3.24 22.61 10.17
N SER A 26 3.81 23.30 11.15
CA SER A 26 5.08 22.91 11.72
C SER A 26 4.93 21.60 12.51
N VAL A 27 5.97 20.78 12.56
CA VAL A 27 6.03 19.60 13.44
C VAL A 27 5.87 20.02 14.90
N ASP A 28 6.27 21.27 15.24
CA ASP A 28 6.19 21.84 16.58
C ASP A 28 4.83 22.47 16.91
N ASP A 29 3.90 22.55 15.93
CA ASP A 29 2.57 23.09 16.19
C ASP A 29 1.79 22.13 17.11
N PRO A 30 1.23 22.60 18.24
CA PRO A 30 0.51 21.74 19.15
C PRO A 30 -0.71 21.12 18.45
N LEU A 31 -0.92 19.84 18.68
CA LEU A 31 -2.15 19.18 18.26
C LEU A 31 -3.33 19.71 19.09
N PRO A 32 -4.54 19.81 18.52
CA PRO A 32 -5.73 20.14 19.27
C PRO A 32 -5.91 19.17 20.44
N SER A 33 -5.94 19.65 21.67
CA SER A 33 -5.96 18.81 22.88
C SER A 33 -7.36 18.45 23.39
N ASN A 34 -8.40 19.11 22.88
CA ASN A 34 -9.77 18.98 23.39
C ASN A 34 -10.75 18.77 22.22
N GLY A 35 -11.47 17.64 22.25
CA GLY A 35 -12.49 17.28 21.28
C GLY A 35 -12.31 15.88 20.69
N PRO A 36 -13.28 15.40 19.91
CA PRO A 36 -13.11 14.15 19.19
C PRO A 36 -11.99 14.26 18.15
N ASP A 37 -11.16 13.22 18.06
CA ASP A 37 -10.12 13.12 17.05
C ASP A 37 -10.74 12.76 15.70
N LEU A 38 -10.88 13.77 14.84
CA LEU A 38 -11.34 13.62 13.46
C LEU A 38 -10.20 13.79 12.45
N PHE A 39 -8.96 13.86 12.95
CA PHE A 39 -7.80 14.16 12.12
C PHE A 39 -6.86 12.94 11.94
N SER A 40 -6.71 12.11 12.96
CA SER A 40 -5.86 10.92 12.85
C SER A 40 -6.53 9.82 12.03
N ASN A 41 -5.72 8.90 11.52
CA ASN A 41 -6.19 7.68 10.86
C ASN A 41 -6.40 6.53 11.86
N ASP A 42 -6.41 6.79 13.16
CA ASP A 42 -6.70 5.79 14.22
C ASP A 42 -8.21 5.58 14.35
N TYR A 43 -8.85 5.12 13.27
CA TYR A 43 -10.30 5.04 13.08
C TYR A 43 -11.04 4.28 14.18
N LEU A 44 -10.38 3.36 14.87
CA LEU A 44 -10.94 2.54 15.94
C LEU A 44 -10.42 2.95 17.32
N SER A 45 -9.64 4.03 17.41
CA SER A 45 -9.00 4.53 18.65
C SER A 45 -8.19 3.44 19.38
N LEU A 46 -7.58 2.54 18.63
CA LEU A 46 -6.86 1.40 19.19
C LEU A 46 -5.44 1.74 19.64
N ALA A 47 -4.88 2.84 19.14
CA ALA A 47 -3.54 3.30 19.54
C ALA A 47 -3.47 3.71 21.03
N SER A 48 -4.62 4.12 21.61
CA SER A 48 -4.74 4.51 23.02
C SER A 48 -5.45 3.46 23.91
N ASP A 49 -5.77 2.27 23.37
CA ASP A 49 -6.47 1.23 24.11
C ASP A 49 -5.60 0.58 25.19
N GLN A 50 -6.02 0.71 26.45
CA GLN A 50 -5.27 0.21 27.61
C GLN A 50 -5.16 -1.33 27.62
N SER A 51 -6.21 -2.04 27.19
CA SER A 51 -6.20 -3.51 27.19
C SER A 51 -5.18 -4.06 26.17
N ARG A 52 -5.04 -3.40 25.04
CA ARG A 52 -4.03 -3.73 24.03
C ARG A 52 -2.61 -3.42 24.51
N ARG A 53 -2.43 -2.30 25.19
CA ARG A 53 -1.16 -1.98 25.83
C ARG A 53 -0.75 -3.07 26.81
N ASP A 54 -1.67 -3.52 27.67
CA ASP A 54 -1.39 -4.54 28.68
C ASP A 54 -1.07 -5.88 28.01
N LEU A 55 -1.79 -6.22 26.92
CA LEU A 55 -1.48 -7.40 26.12
C LEU A 55 -0.09 -7.32 25.49
N PHE A 56 0.24 -6.17 24.88
CA PHE A 56 1.55 -5.94 24.28
C PHE A 56 2.68 -6.11 25.32
N LEU A 57 2.55 -5.48 26.48
CA LEU A 57 3.55 -5.60 27.55
C LEU A 57 3.73 -7.04 28.03
N ARG A 58 2.64 -7.80 28.18
CA ARG A 58 2.72 -9.24 28.50
C ARG A 58 3.48 -10.01 27.42
N LYS A 59 3.17 -9.76 26.12
CA LYS A 59 3.86 -10.42 25.02
C LYS A 59 5.34 -10.10 24.96
N VAL A 60 5.73 -8.85 25.28
CA VAL A 60 7.13 -8.45 25.40
C VAL A 60 7.82 -9.18 26.56
N GLN A 61 7.15 -9.33 27.71
CA GLN A 61 7.70 -10.06 28.86
C GLN A 61 7.84 -11.57 28.61
N GLU A 62 6.93 -12.17 27.86
CA GLU A 62 6.94 -13.59 27.48
C GLU A 62 7.95 -13.90 26.36
N ALA A 63 8.40 -12.88 25.61
CA ALA A 63 9.28 -13.07 24.47
C ALA A 63 10.69 -13.52 24.87
N PRO A 64 11.34 -14.40 24.11
CA PRO A 64 12.73 -14.79 24.36
C PRO A 64 13.67 -13.58 24.33
N PRO A 65 14.62 -13.46 25.30
CA PRO A 65 15.48 -12.26 25.42
C PRO A 65 16.36 -12.00 24.18
N ALA A 66 16.68 -13.02 23.42
CA ALA A 66 17.70 -12.97 22.37
C ALA A 66 17.32 -12.13 21.15
N ARG A 67 16.02 -11.78 20.92
CA ARG A 67 15.58 -11.06 19.72
C ARG A 67 14.44 -10.07 20.01
N LEU A 68 14.43 -9.49 21.20
CA LEU A 68 13.35 -8.65 21.67
C LEU A 68 13.17 -7.34 20.87
N PHE A 69 14.26 -6.76 20.36
CA PHE A 69 14.25 -5.41 19.81
C PHE A 69 14.51 -5.33 18.29
N GLY A 70 14.79 -6.43 17.64
CA GLY A 70 15.00 -6.40 16.20
C GLY A 70 15.75 -7.60 15.63
N SER A 71 15.71 -7.69 14.31
CA SER A 71 16.30 -8.80 13.57
C SER A 71 17.83 -8.74 13.47
N THR A 72 18.43 -7.58 13.72
CA THR A 72 19.89 -7.31 13.67
C THR A 72 20.60 -7.67 12.36
N GLY A 73 19.83 -7.89 11.29
CA GLY A 73 20.36 -8.25 9.98
C GLY A 73 19.33 -8.17 8.87
N CYS A 74 19.81 -8.31 7.62
CA CYS A 74 18.96 -8.41 6.46
C CYS A 74 18.22 -9.76 6.46
N ARG A 75 16.93 -9.76 6.09
CA ARG A 75 16.08 -10.97 6.08
C ARG A 75 16.62 -12.08 5.20
N VAL A 76 17.20 -11.73 4.05
CA VAL A 76 17.77 -12.70 3.09
C VAL A 76 19.00 -13.43 3.67
N MET A 77 19.66 -12.86 4.67
CA MET A 77 20.87 -13.44 5.26
C MET A 77 20.62 -14.00 6.66
N THR A 78 20.55 -13.13 7.66
CA THR A 78 20.53 -13.54 9.07
C THR A 78 19.38 -12.90 9.87
N GLY A 79 18.69 -11.94 9.28
CA GLY A 79 17.69 -11.12 9.98
C GLY A 79 16.27 -11.68 9.93
N ASN A 80 16.03 -12.81 9.29
CA ASN A 80 14.71 -13.43 9.34
C ASN A 80 14.52 -14.14 10.69
N THR A 81 13.35 -13.96 11.31
CA THR A 81 13.06 -14.53 12.63
C THR A 81 11.82 -15.43 12.62
N PRO A 82 11.72 -16.40 13.54
CA PRO A 82 10.51 -17.22 13.68
C PRO A 82 9.24 -16.38 13.89
N GLU A 83 9.35 -15.25 14.62
CA GLU A 83 8.23 -14.35 14.91
C GLU A 83 7.73 -13.64 13.63
N ILE A 84 8.63 -13.19 12.77
CA ILE A 84 8.29 -12.62 11.47
C ILE A 84 7.59 -13.67 10.61
N ASN A 85 8.13 -14.87 10.52
CA ASN A 85 7.53 -15.95 9.75
C ASN A 85 6.14 -16.33 10.28
N ALA A 86 5.96 -16.40 11.60
CA ALA A 86 4.68 -16.68 12.22
C ALA A 86 3.65 -15.58 11.93
N LEU A 87 4.06 -14.31 11.97
CA LEU A 87 3.19 -13.18 11.66
C LEU A 87 2.78 -13.18 10.18
N GLU A 88 3.70 -13.43 9.25
CA GLU A 88 3.39 -13.53 7.82
C GLU A 88 2.47 -14.72 7.53
N ALA A 89 2.66 -15.87 8.20
CA ALA A 89 1.76 -17.00 8.10
C ALA A 89 0.35 -16.66 8.62
N ALA A 90 0.26 -15.91 9.73
CA ALA A 90 -1.03 -15.42 10.25
C ALA A 90 -1.69 -14.43 9.28
N PHE A 91 -0.96 -13.52 8.67
CA PHE A 91 -1.50 -12.60 7.67
C PHE A 91 -1.95 -13.31 6.40
N LYS A 92 -1.18 -14.30 5.92
CA LYS A 92 -1.59 -15.16 4.81
C LYS A 92 -2.96 -15.79 5.06
N GLN A 93 -3.17 -16.33 6.25
CA GLN A 93 -4.46 -16.94 6.63
C GLN A 93 -5.54 -15.87 6.79
N PHE A 94 -5.26 -14.78 7.51
CA PHE A 94 -6.23 -13.72 7.82
C PHE A 94 -6.75 -13.02 6.57
N PHE A 95 -5.86 -12.70 5.62
CA PHE A 95 -6.21 -12.02 4.38
C PHE A 95 -6.58 -12.95 3.22
N ALA A 96 -6.71 -14.26 3.48
CA ALA A 96 -7.00 -15.28 2.47
C ALA A 96 -6.09 -15.14 1.23
N ALA A 97 -4.78 -15.10 1.45
CA ALA A 97 -3.77 -14.93 0.39
C ALA A 97 -2.87 -16.18 0.27
N GLN A 98 -2.23 -16.37 -0.89
CA GLN A 98 -1.25 -17.45 -1.05
C GLN A 98 0.09 -17.13 -0.38
N SER A 99 0.42 -15.83 -0.27
CA SER A 99 1.62 -15.37 0.38
C SER A 99 1.39 -14.00 1.03
N ALA A 100 2.19 -13.69 2.05
CA ALA A 100 2.19 -12.38 2.69
C ALA A 100 3.63 -12.01 3.08
N LEU A 101 3.98 -10.73 2.97
CA LEU A 101 5.28 -10.19 3.35
C LEU A 101 5.09 -8.94 4.21
N LEU A 102 5.82 -8.88 5.32
CA LEU A 102 5.80 -7.76 6.25
C LEU A 102 6.76 -6.66 5.79
N PHE A 103 6.31 -5.42 5.89
CA PHE A 103 7.08 -4.20 5.61
C PHE A 103 7.05 -3.26 6.81
N SER A 104 8.02 -2.35 6.88
CA SER A 104 8.08 -1.30 7.90
C SER A 104 6.94 -0.28 7.78
N SER A 105 6.29 -0.18 6.61
CA SER A 105 5.10 0.66 6.38
C SER A 105 4.37 0.21 5.11
N GLY A 106 3.09 0.61 4.95
CA GLY A 106 2.38 0.46 3.69
C GLY A 106 3.01 1.26 2.55
N PHE A 107 3.59 2.42 2.87
CA PHE A 107 4.36 3.20 1.91
C PHE A 107 5.47 2.36 1.27
N ASN A 108 6.30 1.72 2.11
CA ASN A 108 7.39 0.88 1.62
C ASN A 108 6.89 -0.37 0.88
N ALA A 109 5.75 -0.94 1.28
CA ALA A 109 5.14 -2.07 0.58
C ALA A 109 4.72 -1.68 -0.84
N ASN A 110 4.03 -0.55 -1.01
CA ASN A 110 3.62 -0.01 -2.30
C ASN A 110 4.83 0.28 -3.20
N VAL A 111 5.81 1.02 -2.68
CA VAL A 111 7.04 1.35 -3.43
C VAL A 111 7.77 0.08 -3.84
N ALA A 112 8.01 -0.84 -2.92
CA ALA A 112 8.76 -2.06 -3.20
C ALA A 112 8.06 -2.91 -4.27
N PHE A 113 6.74 -3.12 -4.16
CA PHE A 113 6.00 -3.92 -5.12
C PHE A 113 6.02 -3.30 -6.51
N LEU A 114 5.59 -2.05 -6.63
CA LEU A 114 5.40 -1.40 -7.92
C LEU A 114 6.72 -1.08 -8.64
N SER A 115 7.81 -0.90 -7.89
CA SER A 115 9.12 -0.67 -8.51
C SER A 115 9.84 -1.94 -8.97
N ASN A 116 9.53 -3.12 -8.39
CA ASN A 116 10.32 -4.32 -8.65
C ASN A 116 9.54 -5.46 -9.33
N VAL A 117 8.22 -5.57 -9.11
CA VAL A 117 7.44 -6.70 -9.62
C VAL A 117 7.13 -6.57 -11.12
N PRO A 118 6.67 -5.41 -11.63
CA PRO A 118 6.45 -5.25 -13.07
C PRO A 118 7.75 -5.43 -13.87
N ARG A 119 7.69 -6.22 -14.96
CA ARG A 119 8.80 -6.47 -15.87
C ARG A 119 8.96 -5.32 -16.88
N ASP A 120 10.02 -5.34 -17.67
CA ASP A 120 10.35 -4.27 -18.62
C ASP A 120 9.24 -3.98 -19.64
N ASP A 121 8.56 -5.02 -20.12
CA ASP A 121 7.50 -4.93 -21.12
C ASP A 121 6.08 -4.82 -20.53
N ASP A 122 5.95 -4.86 -19.20
CA ASP A 122 4.66 -4.73 -18.53
C ASP A 122 4.19 -3.27 -18.52
N ILE A 123 2.88 -3.09 -18.51
CA ILE A 123 2.23 -1.78 -18.55
C ILE A 123 1.50 -1.54 -17.22
N ILE A 124 1.58 -0.33 -16.70
CA ILE A 124 0.87 0.05 -15.47
C ILE A 124 -0.23 1.05 -15.82
N ILE A 125 -1.47 0.75 -15.41
CA ILE A 125 -2.60 1.68 -15.46
C ILE A 125 -3.00 2.01 -14.03
N TYR A 126 -3.19 3.29 -13.71
CA TYR A 126 -3.47 3.71 -12.34
C TYR A 126 -4.49 4.86 -12.28
N ASP A 127 -5.26 4.89 -11.19
CA ASP A 127 -6.21 5.97 -10.90
C ASP A 127 -5.48 7.29 -10.61
N GLU A 128 -6.02 8.42 -11.08
CA GLU A 128 -5.36 9.73 -10.94
C GLU A 128 -5.18 10.19 -9.50
N LEU A 129 -6.03 9.77 -8.56
CA LEU A 129 -5.92 10.11 -7.13
C LEU A 129 -5.12 9.08 -6.32
N MET A 130 -4.43 8.17 -6.99
CA MET A 130 -3.58 7.17 -6.37
C MET A 130 -2.59 7.77 -5.38
N HIS A 131 -2.43 7.11 -4.22
CA HIS A 131 -1.52 7.55 -3.15
C HIS A 131 -0.08 7.77 -3.64
N GLN A 132 0.61 8.75 -3.04
CA GLN A 132 1.98 9.13 -3.43
C GLN A 132 2.96 7.96 -3.42
N SER A 133 2.83 6.98 -2.50
CA SER A 133 3.68 5.80 -2.46
C SER A 133 3.57 4.93 -3.72
N CYS A 134 2.35 4.77 -4.25
CA CYS A 134 2.14 4.03 -5.50
C CYS A 134 2.71 4.79 -6.69
N ARG A 135 2.49 6.11 -6.75
CA ARG A 135 3.10 6.97 -7.78
C ARG A 135 4.63 6.90 -7.75
N GLU A 136 5.22 6.91 -6.56
CA GLU A 136 6.67 6.79 -6.39
C GLU A 136 7.18 5.42 -6.84
N GLY A 137 6.49 4.32 -6.48
CA GLY A 137 6.82 2.98 -6.95
C GLY A 137 6.74 2.87 -8.47
N ILE A 138 5.69 3.42 -9.09
CA ILE A 138 5.52 3.49 -10.56
C ILE A 138 6.66 4.29 -11.19
N ARG A 139 6.99 5.46 -10.65
CA ARG A 139 8.10 6.29 -11.12
C ARG A 139 9.44 5.57 -11.08
N LEU A 140 9.72 4.87 -9.98
CA LEU A 140 10.97 4.13 -9.78
C LEU A 140 11.04 2.87 -10.67
N SER A 141 9.92 2.27 -11.02
CA SER A 141 9.89 1.14 -11.95
C SER A 141 10.40 1.51 -13.34
N SER A 142 10.27 2.78 -13.72
CA SER A 142 10.54 3.28 -15.08
C SER A 142 9.71 2.56 -16.18
N ARG A 143 8.59 1.92 -15.80
CA ARG A 143 7.70 1.23 -16.74
C ARG A 143 6.78 2.21 -17.45
N THR A 144 6.31 1.84 -18.62
CA THR A 144 5.28 2.60 -19.31
C THR A 144 4.01 2.60 -18.48
N SER A 145 3.51 3.79 -18.15
CA SER A 145 2.32 3.92 -17.33
C SER A 145 1.31 4.89 -17.91
N TYR A 146 0.04 4.63 -17.64
CA TYR A 146 -1.10 5.42 -18.09
C TYR A 146 -2.01 5.72 -16.91
N ARG A 147 -2.47 6.95 -16.84
CA ARG A 147 -3.43 7.40 -15.84
C ARG A 147 -4.84 7.39 -16.44
N PHE A 148 -5.83 7.01 -15.66
CA PHE A 148 -7.25 7.20 -15.98
C PHE A 148 -7.90 8.12 -14.93
N ASP A 149 -9.04 8.73 -15.30
CA ASP A 149 -9.76 9.67 -14.45
C ASP A 149 -10.36 8.96 -13.25
N HIS A 150 -10.34 9.63 -12.10
CA HIS A 150 -10.70 9.08 -10.81
C HIS A 150 -12.05 8.35 -10.82
N ASN A 151 -12.04 7.09 -10.37
CA ASN A 151 -13.19 6.20 -10.25
C ASN A 151 -14.05 6.08 -11.54
N SER A 152 -13.52 6.48 -12.70
CA SER A 152 -14.24 6.49 -13.97
C SER A 152 -14.07 5.19 -14.76
N ILE A 153 -15.13 4.35 -14.77
CA ILE A 153 -15.15 3.11 -15.56
C ILE A 153 -15.02 3.42 -17.07
N ALA A 154 -15.59 4.53 -17.54
CA ALA A 154 -15.52 4.92 -18.96
C ALA A 154 -14.08 5.29 -19.34
N SER A 155 -13.40 6.13 -18.52
CA SER A 155 -12.01 6.51 -18.75
C SER A 155 -11.06 5.30 -18.65
N LEU A 156 -11.27 4.40 -17.68
CA LEU A 156 -10.49 3.16 -17.59
C LEU A 156 -10.69 2.28 -18.83
N ARG A 157 -11.92 2.16 -19.33
CA ARG A 157 -12.21 1.39 -20.56
C ARG A 157 -11.45 1.95 -21.75
N GLU A 158 -11.51 3.26 -21.98
CA GLU A 158 -10.80 3.92 -23.07
C GLU A 158 -9.29 3.75 -22.93
N CYS A 159 -8.76 3.91 -21.71
CA CYS A 159 -7.35 3.68 -21.40
C CYS A 159 -6.93 2.24 -21.73
N LEU A 160 -7.67 1.24 -21.26
CA LEU A 160 -7.39 -0.18 -21.52
C LEU A 160 -7.40 -0.49 -23.01
N LEU A 161 -8.43 -0.06 -23.76
CA LEU A 161 -8.51 -0.28 -25.21
C LEU A 161 -7.35 0.39 -25.95
N GLY A 162 -6.99 1.61 -25.55
CA GLY A 162 -5.83 2.32 -26.08
C GLY A 162 -4.51 1.60 -25.82
N VAL A 163 -4.33 1.09 -24.60
CA VAL A 163 -3.16 0.31 -24.18
C VAL A 163 -3.06 -1.00 -24.96
N LEU A 164 -4.13 -1.77 -25.07
CA LEU A 164 -4.15 -3.04 -25.80
C LEU A 164 -3.83 -2.85 -27.30
N LYS A 165 -4.30 -1.74 -27.89
CA LYS A 165 -3.98 -1.39 -29.29
C LYS A 165 -2.50 -1.01 -29.46
N LYS A 166 -1.94 -0.24 -28.51
CA LYS A 166 -0.57 0.29 -28.58
C LYS A 166 0.49 -0.72 -28.18
N HIS A 167 0.12 -1.68 -27.34
CA HIS A 167 0.99 -2.69 -26.75
C HIS A 167 0.50 -4.10 -27.08
N PRO A 168 0.63 -4.56 -28.35
CA PRO A 168 0.11 -5.85 -28.79
C PRO A 168 0.73 -7.05 -28.09
N GLN A 169 1.92 -6.90 -27.44
CA GLN A 169 2.55 -7.93 -26.63
C GLN A 169 1.65 -8.43 -25.49
N ILE A 170 0.69 -7.62 -25.00
CA ILE A 170 -0.29 -8.05 -23.99
C ILE A 170 -1.23 -9.10 -24.58
N THR A 171 -1.81 -8.83 -25.75
CA THR A 171 -2.71 -9.77 -26.43
C THR A 171 -1.98 -10.98 -27.03
N GLN A 172 -0.68 -10.85 -27.26
CA GLN A 172 0.21 -11.95 -27.69
C GLN A 172 0.67 -12.83 -26.51
N GLY A 173 0.33 -12.46 -25.27
CA GLY A 173 0.64 -13.27 -24.09
C GLY A 173 2.08 -13.16 -23.59
N THR A 174 2.80 -12.08 -23.89
CA THR A 174 4.19 -11.89 -23.48
C THR A 174 4.40 -10.81 -22.43
N SER A 175 3.38 -9.97 -22.15
CA SER A 175 3.41 -8.96 -21.09
C SER A 175 2.09 -8.89 -20.31
N THR A 176 2.11 -8.17 -19.19
CA THR A 176 1.00 -8.01 -18.24
C THR A 176 0.58 -6.56 -18.10
N VAL A 177 -0.71 -6.32 -17.94
CA VAL A 177 -1.25 -5.01 -17.52
C VAL A 177 -1.45 -5.04 -16.01
N PHE A 178 -0.78 -4.15 -15.29
CA PHE A 178 -1.02 -3.88 -13.88
C PHE A 178 -2.08 -2.79 -13.76
N VAL A 179 -3.19 -3.07 -13.08
CA VAL A 179 -4.23 -2.07 -12.76
C VAL A 179 -4.11 -1.76 -11.27
N VAL A 180 -3.72 -0.53 -10.94
CA VAL A 180 -3.33 -0.10 -9.60
C VAL A 180 -4.38 0.84 -9.03
N LEU A 181 -4.98 0.45 -7.92
CA LEU A 181 -6.16 1.06 -7.31
C LEU A 181 -5.99 1.22 -5.80
N GLU A 182 -6.76 2.13 -5.19
CA GLU A 182 -7.06 2.11 -3.75
C GLU A 182 -8.48 1.59 -3.52
N SER A 183 -8.72 0.92 -2.44
CA SER A 183 -10.06 0.46 -2.06
C SER A 183 -10.96 1.61 -1.62
N MET A 184 -10.39 2.58 -0.91
CA MET A 184 -10.98 3.86 -0.53
C MET A 184 -9.91 4.94 -0.62
N TYR A 185 -10.21 6.02 -1.33
CA TYR A 185 -9.28 7.12 -1.55
C TYR A 185 -9.32 8.11 -0.41
N SER A 186 -8.16 8.40 0.16
CA SER A 186 -8.05 9.14 1.43
C SER A 186 -8.49 10.60 1.37
N MET A 187 -8.34 11.24 0.21
CA MET A 187 -8.62 12.68 0.09
C MET A 187 -10.12 12.97 0.03
N ASP A 188 -10.88 12.16 -0.71
CA ASP A 188 -12.29 12.35 -0.93
C ASP A 188 -13.16 11.40 -0.08
N GLY A 189 -12.55 10.34 0.48
CA GLY A 189 -13.22 9.37 1.34
C GLY A 189 -14.18 8.45 0.58
N ASP A 190 -14.05 8.36 -0.74
CA ASP A 190 -14.92 7.58 -1.61
C ASP A 190 -14.33 6.20 -1.91
N PHE A 191 -15.24 5.25 -2.17
CA PHE A 191 -14.87 3.89 -2.50
C PHE A 191 -14.65 3.70 -3.99
N CYS A 192 -13.64 2.91 -4.31
CA CYS A 192 -13.41 2.44 -5.67
C CYS A 192 -14.59 1.58 -6.16
N PRO A 193 -15.11 1.78 -7.38
CA PRO A 193 -16.08 0.87 -8.02
C PRO A 193 -15.38 -0.45 -8.43
N LEU A 194 -14.81 -1.13 -7.42
CA LEU A 194 -13.84 -2.20 -7.60
C LEU A 194 -14.42 -3.41 -8.35
N ARG A 195 -15.70 -3.74 -8.12
CA ARG A 195 -16.37 -4.86 -8.82
C ARG A 195 -16.45 -4.62 -10.31
N GLU A 196 -16.90 -3.43 -10.69
CA GLU A 196 -17.07 -3.02 -12.08
C GLU A 196 -15.71 -2.92 -12.79
N ILE A 197 -14.68 -2.46 -12.08
CA ILE A 197 -13.31 -2.42 -12.60
C ILE A 197 -12.77 -3.83 -12.84
N VAL A 198 -12.92 -4.74 -11.88
CA VAL A 198 -12.48 -6.14 -12.02
C VAL A 198 -13.16 -6.79 -13.21
N GLU A 199 -14.50 -6.65 -13.33
CA GLU A 199 -15.29 -7.20 -14.45
C GLU A 199 -14.86 -6.61 -15.80
N LEU A 200 -14.59 -5.31 -15.85
CA LEU A 200 -14.08 -4.66 -17.05
C LEU A 200 -12.72 -5.19 -17.49
N VAL A 201 -11.78 -5.30 -16.53
CA VAL A 201 -10.43 -5.80 -16.79
C VAL A 201 -10.47 -7.23 -17.30
N GLU A 202 -11.23 -8.12 -16.66
CA GLU A 202 -11.37 -9.52 -17.08
C GLU A 202 -12.06 -9.67 -18.45
N THR A 203 -12.94 -8.70 -18.81
CA THR A 203 -13.61 -8.70 -20.12
C THR A 203 -12.68 -8.29 -21.26
N LEU A 204 -11.77 -7.35 -21.00
CA LEU A 204 -10.95 -6.74 -22.05
C LEU A 204 -9.56 -7.33 -22.16
N VAL A 205 -8.96 -7.72 -21.05
CA VAL A 205 -7.57 -8.22 -21.01
C VAL A 205 -7.58 -9.75 -21.08
N PRO A 206 -6.74 -10.37 -21.92
CA PRO A 206 -6.66 -11.83 -21.98
C PRO A 206 -6.36 -12.45 -20.60
N THR A 207 -6.98 -13.59 -20.33
CA THR A 207 -6.83 -14.32 -19.07
C THR A 207 -5.34 -14.57 -18.74
N GLY A 208 -4.95 -14.25 -17.53
CA GLY A 208 -3.56 -14.39 -17.05
C GLY A 208 -2.63 -13.22 -17.41
N HIS A 209 -3.14 -12.20 -18.15
CA HIS A 209 -2.35 -11.04 -18.56
C HIS A 209 -2.80 -9.71 -17.90
N ALA A 210 -3.62 -9.80 -16.87
CA ALA A 210 -3.94 -8.70 -15.97
C ALA A 210 -3.44 -8.99 -14.55
N HIS A 211 -2.97 -7.96 -13.85
CA HIS A 211 -2.63 -7.99 -12.45
C HIS A 211 -3.31 -6.83 -11.73
N ILE A 212 -4.33 -7.13 -10.94
CA ILE A 212 -5.06 -6.11 -10.16
C ILE A 212 -4.39 -5.98 -8.80
N PHE A 213 -3.92 -4.78 -8.52
CA PHE A 213 -3.28 -4.37 -7.27
C PHE A 213 -4.19 -3.38 -6.55
N VAL A 214 -4.48 -3.62 -5.27
CA VAL A 214 -5.35 -2.77 -4.45
C VAL A 214 -4.65 -2.38 -3.16
N ASP A 215 -4.49 -1.09 -2.94
CA ASP A 215 -4.11 -0.54 -1.63
C ASP A 215 -5.34 -0.50 -0.72
N GLU A 216 -5.32 -1.27 0.36
CA GLU A 216 -6.39 -1.36 1.35
C GLU A 216 -6.09 -0.58 2.63
N ALA A 217 -5.23 0.43 2.57
CA ALA A 217 -4.77 1.20 3.72
C ALA A 217 -5.90 1.79 4.56
N HIS A 218 -6.99 2.21 3.94
CA HIS A 218 -8.14 2.85 4.60
C HIS A 218 -9.32 1.91 4.86
N THR A 219 -9.25 0.65 4.45
CA THR A 219 -10.32 -0.33 4.61
C THR A 219 -9.93 -1.53 5.47
N THR A 220 -8.62 -1.79 5.61
CA THR A 220 -8.07 -2.79 6.54
C THR A 220 -8.45 -2.42 7.98
N GLY A 221 -9.07 -3.35 8.69
CA GLY A 221 -9.59 -3.16 10.05
C GLY A 221 -11.02 -2.66 10.11
N LEU A 222 -11.58 -2.13 8.99
CA LEU A 222 -12.90 -1.50 8.95
C LEU A 222 -13.90 -2.27 8.11
N CYS A 223 -13.49 -2.79 6.97
CA CYS A 223 -14.36 -3.46 6.02
C CYS A 223 -14.14 -4.98 5.98
N GLY A 224 -15.15 -5.69 5.51
CA GLY A 224 -15.12 -7.14 5.33
C GLY A 224 -15.21 -7.94 6.62
N PRO A 225 -15.29 -9.27 6.51
CA PRO A 225 -15.33 -10.16 7.67
C PRO A 225 -14.09 -9.95 8.56
N ASN A 226 -14.29 -9.68 9.83
CA ASN A 226 -13.22 -9.43 10.82
C ASN A 226 -12.27 -8.26 10.45
N GLY A 227 -12.67 -7.34 9.56
CA GLY A 227 -11.82 -6.24 9.13
C GLY A 227 -10.75 -6.63 8.10
N THR A 228 -11.01 -7.64 7.29
CA THR A 228 -10.07 -8.15 6.27
C THR A 228 -9.93 -7.27 5.03
N GLY A 229 -10.70 -6.17 4.95
CA GLY A 229 -10.62 -5.20 3.87
C GLY A 229 -11.81 -5.21 2.92
N TYR A 230 -11.84 -4.24 2.01
CA TYR A 230 -12.94 -4.01 1.06
C TYR A 230 -12.98 -5.06 -0.06
N VAL A 231 -11.82 -5.54 -0.51
CA VAL A 231 -11.74 -6.66 -1.46
C VAL A 231 -12.49 -7.89 -0.93
N SER A 232 -12.25 -8.22 0.34
CA SER A 232 -12.96 -9.32 1.04
C SER A 232 -14.44 -9.01 1.25
N HIS A 233 -14.79 -7.77 1.55
CA HIS A 233 -16.18 -7.32 1.66
C HIS A 233 -16.98 -7.59 0.38
N LEU A 234 -16.36 -7.36 -0.76
CA LEU A 234 -16.96 -7.59 -2.08
C LEU A 234 -16.87 -9.05 -2.55
N GLY A 235 -16.18 -9.93 -1.82
CA GLY A 235 -15.97 -11.32 -2.24
C GLY A 235 -15.04 -11.46 -3.45
N LEU A 236 -14.06 -10.57 -3.60
CA LEU A 236 -13.16 -10.50 -4.76
C LEU A 236 -11.75 -11.06 -4.48
N ASN A 237 -11.54 -11.80 -3.37
CA ASN A 237 -10.22 -12.28 -2.98
C ASN A 237 -9.50 -13.10 -4.06
N ASP A 238 -10.25 -13.90 -4.83
CA ASP A 238 -9.68 -14.74 -5.89
C ASP A 238 -9.48 -13.99 -7.22
N ARG A 239 -9.96 -12.76 -7.32
CA ARG A 239 -9.94 -11.93 -8.53
C ARG A 239 -8.99 -10.73 -8.43
N VAL A 240 -8.60 -10.34 -7.21
CA VAL A 240 -7.60 -9.31 -6.92
C VAL A 240 -6.29 -9.99 -6.56
N HIS A 241 -5.24 -9.68 -7.32
CA HIS A 241 -3.99 -10.43 -7.28
C HIS A 241 -3.06 -10.01 -6.13
N THR A 242 -3.04 -8.72 -5.81
CA THR A 242 -2.20 -8.18 -4.72
C THR A 242 -2.98 -7.14 -3.92
N LYS A 243 -2.86 -7.24 -2.60
CA LYS A 243 -3.44 -6.29 -1.64
C LYS A 243 -2.34 -5.77 -0.72
N VAL A 244 -2.34 -4.47 -0.46
CA VAL A 244 -1.45 -3.87 0.55
C VAL A 244 -2.29 -3.42 1.73
N HIS A 245 -1.93 -3.89 2.92
CA HIS A 245 -2.60 -3.61 4.18
C HIS A 245 -1.71 -2.74 5.06
N VAL A 246 -2.28 -1.70 5.67
CA VAL A 246 -1.57 -0.77 6.55
C VAL A 246 -1.99 -0.99 7.99
N LEU A 247 -1.00 -1.23 8.86
CA LEU A 247 -1.25 -1.55 10.27
C LEU A 247 -1.28 -0.29 11.16
N SER A 248 -0.78 0.83 10.64
CA SER A 248 -0.63 2.09 11.39
C SER A 248 -1.85 3.02 11.33
N LYS A 249 -2.97 2.56 10.77
CA LYS A 249 -4.25 3.29 10.73
C LYS A 249 -5.25 2.63 11.68
N ALA A 250 -6.33 2.05 11.18
CA ALA A 250 -7.38 1.46 12.01
C ALA A 250 -6.88 0.46 13.07
N TRP A 251 -5.79 -0.25 12.82
CA TRP A 251 -5.23 -1.18 13.81
C TRP A 251 -4.35 -0.53 14.88
N GLY A 252 -3.98 0.75 14.75
CA GLY A 252 -3.21 1.52 15.73
C GLY A 252 -1.80 0.95 16.01
N PHE A 253 -1.21 0.22 15.06
CA PHE A 253 0.13 -0.37 15.15
C PHE A 253 1.13 0.30 14.20
N HIS A 254 2.25 -0.35 13.96
CA HIS A 254 3.26 0.09 13.00
C HIS A 254 3.47 -0.98 11.94
N GLY A 255 3.80 -0.54 10.70
CA GLY A 255 4.09 -1.45 9.61
C GLY A 255 3.01 -1.56 8.54
N GLY A 256 3.26 -2.43 7.60
CA GLY A 256 2.36 -2.81 6.53
C GLY A 256 2.60 -4.25 6.09
N SER A 257 1.66 -4.81 5.35
CA SER A 257 1.78 -6.14 4.75
C SER A 257 1.36 -6.08 3.29
N CYS A 258 2.13 -6.72 2.44
CA CYS A 258 1.73 -7.03 1.07
C CYS A 258 1.31 -8.49 1.02
N SER A 259 0.07 -8.76 0.62
CA SER A 259 -0.48 -10.09 0.42
C SER A 259 -0.80 -10.32 -1.05
N SER A 260 -0.42 -11.48 -1.60
CA SER A 260 -0.58 -11.77 -3.02
C SER A 260 -1.10 -13.18 -3.25
N SER A 261 -1.88 -13.34 -4.32
CA SER A 261 -2.23 -14.63 -4.90
C SER A 261 -1.09 -15.24 -5.71
N LEU A 262 0.03 -14.52 -5.88
CA LEU A 262 1.21 -14.96 -6.59
C LEU A 262 2.39 -15.07 -5.61
N GLU A 263 2.76 -16.28 -5.24
CA GLU A 263 3.91 -16.53 -4.35
C GLU A 263 5.21 -15.93 -4.93
N TYR A 264 5.39 -16.02 -6.26
CA TYR A 264 6.54 -15.47 -6.95
C TYR A 264 6.66 -13.94 -6.86
N ALA A 265 5.54 -13.20 -6.83
CA ALA A 265 5.57 -11.75 -6.66
C ALA A 265 6.19 -11.35 -5.31
N ILE A 266 5.89 -12.12 -4.26
CA ILE A 266 6.46 -11.92 -2.92
C ILE A 266 7.95 -12.33 -2.88
N GLN A 267 8.33 -13.43 -3.54
CA GLN A 267 9.73 -13.87 -3.61
C GLN A 267 10.65 -12.83 -4.27
N LYS A 268 10.14 -12.06 -5.23
CA LYS A 268 10.91 -10.97 -5.86
C LYS A 268 11.21 -9.80 -4.90
N LEU A 269 10.49 -9.69 -3.78
CA LEU A 269 10.62 -8.61 -2.82
C LEU A 269 11.52 -8.98 -1.61
N THR A 270 11.90 -10.23 -1.51
CA THR A 270 12.82 -10.74 -0.48
C THR A 270 14.22 -10.90 -1.04
#